data_d595f62f37c55fed4da8053d0d5c40c5
#
_entry.id   d595f62f37c55fed4da8053d0d5c40c5
#
_cell.length_a   1.000
_cell.length_b   1.000
_cell.length_c   1.000
_cell.angle_alpha   90.00
_cell.angle_beta   90.00
_cell.angle_gamma   90.00
#
_symmetry.space_group_name_H-M   'P 1'
#
loop_
_entity.id
_entity.type
_entity.pdbx_description
1 polymer ?
#
loop_
_entity_poly.entity_id
_entity_poly.type
_entity_poly.pdbx_seq_one_letter_code
_entity_poly.pdbx_strand_id
1 'polypeptide(L)'
;MKNIFKQTGLLVLILTFSMASSTAVNAQTNDQELTYVKVEVKGLACPFCAYGLEKKLKEEDGVKSIKIDVEEGLAYLTVIKSQKPTKETLEKIVTDAGFTPSSIVFSEKPFTMKDEN
;
A
#
# COMPACT_ATOMS: atom_id res chain seq x y z
N MET A 1 -58.55 4.45 -30.37
CA MET A 1 -58.49 3.58 -29.18
C MET A 1 -57.56 2.37 -29.33
N LYS A 2 -57.29 1.87 -30.51
CA LYS A 2 -56.37 0.72 -30.70
C LYS A 2 -54.89 1.05 -30.51
N ASN A 3 -54.47 2.30 -30.54
CA ASN A 3 -53.08 2.70 -30.44
C ASN A 3 -52.62 3.00 -29.00
N ILE A 4 -53.58 3.20 -28.09
CA ILE A 4 -53.27 3.50 -26.68
C ILE A 4 -52.82 2.24 -25.96
N PHE A 5 -53.37 1.10 -26.33
CA PHE A 5 -52.99 -0.20 -25.72
C PHE A 5 -51.58 -0.66 -26.13
N LYS A 6 -51.13 -0.30 -27.35
CA LYS A 6 -49.75 -0.62 -27.79
C LYS A 6 -48.72 0.30 -27.14
N GLN A 7 -49.07 1.54 -26.87
CA GLN A 7 -48.14 2.47 -26.22
C GLN A 7 -47.99 2.21 -24.72
N THR A 8 -49.10 1.81 -24.06
CA THR A 8 -49.04 1.45 -22.63
C THR A 8 -48.22 0.20 -22.37
N GLY A 9 -48.33 -0.80 -23.29
CA GLY A 9 -47.53 -2.02 -23.19
C GLY A 9 -46.01 -1.78 -23.37
N LEU A 10 -45.66 -0.88 -24.29
CA LEU A 10 -44.25 -0.52 -24.53
C LEU A 10 -43.65 0.28 -23.36
N LEU A 11 -44.45 1.17 -22.77
CA LEU A 11 -44.02 1.98 -21.63
C LEU A 11 -43.81 1.13 -20.36
N VAL A 12 -44.68 0.14 -20.15
CA VAL A 12 -44.52 -0.78 -19.02
C VAL A 12 -43.28 -1.69 -19.21
N LEU A 13 -43.00 -2.08 -20.46
CA LEU A 13 -41.82 -2.89 -20.76
C LEU A 13 -40.52 -2.12 -20.56
N ILE A 14 -40.51 -0.82 -20.84
CA ILE A 14 -39.36 0.06 -20.62
C ILE A 14 -39.13 0.34 -19.12
N LEU A 15 -40.22 0.47 -18.37
CA LEU A 15 -40.15 0.70 -16.92
C LEU A 15 -39.66 -0.50 -16.15
N THR A 16 -39.93 -1.73 -16.61
CA THR A 16 -39.45 -2.96 -15.93
C THR A 16 -38.00 -3.28 -16.23
N PHE A 17 -37.46 -2.79 -17.35
CA PHE A 17 -36.06 -3.01 -17.70
C PHE A 17 -35.11 -2.03 -16.98
N SER A 18 -35.63 -0.95 -16.39
CA SER A 18 -34.82 0.08 -15.72
C SER A 18 -34.37 -0.29 -14.31
N MET A 19 -34.85 -1.38 -13.71
CA MET A 19 -34.54 -1.78 -12.34
C MET A 19 -33.45 -2.86 -12.22
N ALA A 20 -32.88 -3.32 -13.34
CA ALA A 20 -31.86 -4.37 -13.32
C ALA A 20 -30.42 -3.84 -13.41
N SER A 21 -30.20 -2.55 -13.26
CA SER A 21 -28.86 -1.98 -13.13
C SER A 21 -28.52 -1.75 -11.65
N SER A 22 -28.69 -2.78 -10.84
CA SER A 22 -27.90 -2.88 -9.63
C SER A 22 -26.46 -3.19 -10.10
N THR A 23 -25.74 -2.15 -10.50
CA THR A 23 -24.29 -2.24 -10.47
C THR A 23 -23.95 -2.53 -9.02
N ALA A 24 -23.67 -3.79 -8.73
CA ALA A 24 -22.87 -4.11 -7.59
C ALA A 24 -21.57 -3.31 -7.80
N VAL A 25 -21.47 -2.14 -7.15
CA VAL A 25 -20.21 -1.53 -6.88
C VAL A 25 -19.49 -2.59 -6.03
N ASN A 26 -18.73 -3.45 -6.70
CA ASN A 26 -17.67 -4.15 -6.04
C ASN A 26 -16.82 -3.05 -5.44
N ALA A 27 -17.07 -2.73 -4.19
CA ALA A 27 -16.05 -2.22 -3.34
C ALA A 27 -14.98 -3.32 -3.33
N GLN A 28 -14.09 -3.27 -4.31
CA GLN A 28 -12.82 -3.94 -4.19
C GLN A 28 -12.17 -3.24 -3.01
N THR A 29 -12.42 -3.77 -1.82
CA THR A 29 -11.40 -3.77 -0.82
C THR A 29 -10.21 -4.38 -1.55
N ASN A 30 -9.30 -3.53 -1.98
CA ASN A 30 -7.98 -3.97 -2.34
C ASN A 30 -7.41 -4.59 -1.06
N ASP A 31 -7.72 -5.85 -0.82
CA ASP A 31 -6.92 -6.71 0.03
C ASP A 31 -5.59 -6.93 -0.70
N GLN A 32 -4.86 -5.82 -0.85
CA GLN A 32 -3.48 -5.90 -1.22
C GLN A 32 -2.79 -6.51 -0.02
N GLU A 33 -2.50 -7.78 -0.14
CA GLU A 33 -1.74 -8.50 0.87
C GLU A 33 -0.46 -7.72 1.16
N LEU A 34 -0.29 -7.33 2.42
CA LEU A 34 0.82 -6.50 2.86
C LEU A 34 1.93 -7.36 3.44
N THR A 35 3.14 -6.94 3.21
CA THR A 35 4.34 -7.47 3.86
C THR A 35 5.01 -6.34 4.64
N TYR A 36 5.50 -6.66 5.79
CA TYR A 36 6.21 -5.72 6.65
C TYR A 36 7.69 -6.00 6.60
N VAL A 37 8.50 -4.96 6.50
CA VAL A 37 9.95 -5.07 6.41
C VAL A 37 10.58 -4.24 7.51
N LYS A 38 11.50 -4.85 8.23
CA LYS A 38 12.35 -4.17 9.19
C LYS A 38 13.77 -4.14 8.65
N VAL A 39 14.30 -2.94 8.47
CA VAL A 39 15.67 -2.70 8.01
C VAL A 39 16.46 -2.07 9.14
N GLU A 40 17.52 -2.72 9.55
CA GLU A 40 18.49 -2.18 10.49
C GLU A 40 19.55 -1.40 9.72
N VAL A 41 19.71 -0.13 10.07
CA VAL A 41 20.57 0.83 9.37
C VAL A 41 21.61 1.37 10.31
N LYS A 42 22.88 1.13 10.00
CA LYS A 42 24.00 1.71 10.75
C LYS A 42 24.32 3.11 10.26
N GLY A 43 24.61 4.00 11.18
CA GLY A 43 24.93 5.41 10.90
C GLY A 43 23.73 6.33 10.85
N LEU A 44 22.52 5.84 11.18
CA LEU A 44 21.31 6.64 11.23
C LEU A 44 21.26 7.40 12.57
N ALA A 45 21.97 8.53 12.64
CA ALA A 45 22.18 9.24 13.89
C ALA A 45 21.49 10.61 13.95
N CYS A 46 20.82 11.05 12.88
CA CYS A 46 20.15 12.34 12.88
C CYS A 46 18.81 12.30 12.12
N PRO A 47 17.81 13.12 12.55
CA PRO A 47 16.50 13.18 11.88
C PRO A 47 16.56 13.62 10.41
N PHE A 48 17.47 14.51 10.04
CA PHE A 48 17.63 14.95 8.65
C PHE A 48 18.19 13.85 7.74
N CYS A 49 19.09 13.03 8.28
CA CYS A 49 19.64 11.88 7.57
C CYS A 49 18.53 10.83 7.35
N ALA A 50 17.71 10.60 8.37
CA ALA A 50 16.54 9.72 8.28
C ALA A 50 15.56 10.18 7.20
N TYR A 51 15.31 11.47 7.05
CA TYR A 51 14.46 12.01 6.02
C TYR A 51 14.94 11.69 4.60
N GLY A 52 16.24 11.79 4.35
CA GLY A 52 16.83 11.43 3.05
C GLY A 52 16.65 9.96 2.72
N LEU A 53 16.84 9.08 3.69
CA LEU A 53 16.59 7.64 3.55
C LEU A 53 15.11 7.34 3.34
N GLU A 54 14.23 7.95 4.11
CA GLU A 54 12.79 7.81 3.98
C GLU A 54 12.30 8.17 2.58
N LYS A 55 12.80 9.29 2.03
CA LYS A 55 12.45 9.72 0.69
C LYS A 55 12.85 8.70 -0.37
N LYS A 56 14.07 8.18 -0.31
CA LYS A 56 14.55 7.17 -1.26
C LYS A 56 13.76 5.86 -1.17
N LEU A 57 13.42 5.42 0.03
CA LEU A 57 12.61 4.23 0.24
C LEU A 57 11.16 4.41 -0.25
N LYS A 58 10.61 5.62 -0.15
CA LYS A 58 9.27 5.93 -0.68
C LYS A 58 9.18 5.93 -2.20
N GLU A 59 10.29 6.18 -2.87
CA GLU A 59 10.38 6.14 -4.33
C GLU A 59 10.37 4.70 -4.89
N GLU A 60 10.59 3.70 -4.04
CA GLU A 60 10.56 2.31 -4.43
C GLU A 60 9.13 1.81 -4.65
N ASP A 61 8.94 1.10 -5.76
CA ASP A 61 7.64 0.54 -6.11
C ASP A 61 7.13 -0.44 -5.05
N GLY A 62 5.84 -0.35 -4.74
CA GLY A 62 5.19 -1.22 -3.77
C GLY A 62 5.30 -0.77 -2.32
N VAL A 63 6.07 0.25 -2.01
CA VAL A 63 6.16 0.81 -0.66
C VAL A 63 4.93 1.67 -0.35
N LYS A 64 4.18 1.30 0.67
CA LYS A 64 2.96 2.00 1.12
C LYS A 64 3.23 3.00 2.22
N SER A 65 4.02 2.62 3.19
CA SER A 65 4.37 3.48 4.31
C SER A 65 5.74 3.15 4.86
N ILE A 66 6.35 4.14 5.48
CA ILE A 66 7.66 4.02 6.13
C ILE A 66 7.59 4.72 7.46
N LYS A 67 8.20 4.13 8.45
CA LYS A 67 8.44 4.73 9.74
C LYS A 67 9.89 4.44 10.16
N ILE A 68 10.61 5.48 10.55
CA ILE A 68 12.02 5.37 10.93
C ILE A 68 12.17 5.69 12.40
N ASP A 69 12.80 4.78 13.11
CA ASP A 69 13.26 4.96 14.48
C ASP A 69 14.75 5.31 14.45
N VAL A 70 15.05 6.57 14.70
CA VAL A 70 16.42 7.10 14.67
C VAL A 70 17.23 6.61 15.87
N GLU A 71 16.57 6.43 17.01
CA GLU A 71 17.24 6.01 18.25
C GLU A 71 17.72 4.56 18.19
N GLU A 72 16.88 3.70 17.60
CA GLU A 72 17.22 2.27 17.43
C GLU A 72 17.94 1.99 16.09
N GLY A 73 17.97 2.96 15.17
CA GLY A 73 18.54 2.76 13.83
C GLY A 73 17.73 1.80 12.96
N LEU A 74 16.42 1.81 13.09
CA LEU A 74 15.50 0.90 12.42
C LEU A 74 14.58 1.64 11.45
N ALA A 75 14.38 1.07 10.28
CA ALA A 75 13.35 1.50 9.34
C ALA A 75 12.29 0.41 9.18
N TYR A 76 11.04 0.77 9.37
CA TYR A 76 9.90 -0.12 9.20
C TYR A 76 9.13 0.27 7.95
N LEU A 77 8.98 -0.66 7.03
CA LEU A 77 8.27 -0.47 5.78
C LEU A 77 7.03 -1.35 5.74
N THR A 78 5.95 -0.81 5.19
CA THR A 78 4.80 -1.59 4.77
C THR A 78 4.79 -1.62 3.26
N VAL A 79 4.86 -2.79 2.66
CA VAL A 79 4.96 -2.98 1.21
C VAL A 79 3.86 -3.89 0.71
N ILE A 80 3.48 -3.72 -0.57
CA ILE A 80 2.55 -4.63 -1.24
C ILE A 80 3.28 -5.93 -1.54
N LYS A 81 2.73 -7.06 -1.12
CA LYS A 81 3.34 -8.38 -1.28
C LYS A 81 3.69 -8.72 -2.73
N SER A 82 2.81 -8.35 -3.66
CA SER A 82 3.02 -8.58 -5.10
C SER A 82 4.12 -7.71 -5.72
N GLN A 83 4.47 -6.60 -5.07
CA GLN A 83 5.50 -5.64 -5.51
C GLN A 83 6.59 -5.48 -4.45
N LYS A 84 6.78 -6.49 -3.64
CA LYS A 84 7.78 -6.48 -2.58
C LYS A 84 9.19 -6.29 -3.15
N PRO A 85 9.93 -5.25 -2.73
CA PRO A 85 11.32 -5.09 -3.11
C PRO A 85 12.18 -6.24 -2.59
N THR A 86 13.23 -6.57 -3.31
CA THR A 86 14.18 -7.60 -2.89
C THR A 86 15.09 -7.08 -1.78
N LYS A 87 15.72 -8.00 -1.05
CA LYS A 87 16.71 -7.63 -0.04
C LYS A 87 17.85 -6.80 -0.64
N GLU A 88 18.34 -7.20 -1.80
CA GLU A 88 19.42 -6.52 -2.53
C GLU A 88 19.01 -5.09 -2.94
N THR A 89 17.77 -4.91 -3.38
CA THR A 89 17.23 -3.57 -3.72
C THR A 89 17.24 -2.67 -2.49
N LEU A 90 16.76 -3.15 -1.36
CA LEU A 90 16.73 -2.39 -0.11
C LEU A 90 18.14 -2.08 0.41
N GLU A 91 19.07 -3.03 0.34
CA GLU A 91 20.48 -2.81 0.69
C GLU A 91 21.11 -1.72 -0.19
N LYS A 92 20.82 -1.76 -1.49
CA LYS A 92 21.30 -0.74 -2.43
C LYS A 92 20.76 0.64 -2.10
N ILE A 93 19.46 0.77 -1.83
CA ILE A 93 18.82 2.05 -1.48
C ILE A 93 19.45 2.64 -0.21
N VAL A 94 19.64 1.82 0.81
CA VAL A 94 20.28 2.23 2.07
C VAL A 94 21.73 2.70 1.81
N THR A 95 22.49 1.96 1.02
CA THR A 95 23.85 2.30 0.66
C THR A 95 23.92 3.59 -0.17
N ASP A 96 23.04 3.75 -1.15
CA ASP A 96 22.94 4.96 -1.98
C ASP A 96 22.50 6.20 -1.17
N ALA A 97 21.84 5.99 -0.05
CA ALA A 97 21.51 7.06 0.91
C ALA A 97 22.69 7.44 1.82
N GLY A 98 23.79 6.72 1.75
CA GLY A 98 25.00 6.99 2.55
C GLY A 98 25.07 6.23 3.87
N PHE A 99 24.25 5.18 4.02
CA PHE A 99 24.20 4.37 5.23
C PHE A 99 24.68 2.94 4.96
N THR A 100 24.83 2.17 6.03
CA THR A 100 25.20 0.75 5.95
C THR A 100 24.02 -0.11 6.39
N PRO A 101 23.44 -0.94 5.50
CA PRO A 101 22.43 -1.91 5.90
C PRO A 101 23.07 -3.02 6.76
N SER A 102 22.46 -3.35 7.88
CA SER A 102 22.93 -4.40 8.79
C SER A 102 22.09 -5.66 8.72
N SER A 103 20.77 -5.51 8.80
CA SER A 103 19.83 -6.61 8.76
C SER A 103 18.53 -6.20 8.06
N ILE A 104 17.98 -7.11 7.29
CA ILE A 104 16.68 -6.91 6.63
C ILE A 104 15.81 -8.13 6.91
N VAL A 105 14.66 -7.90 7.56
CA VAL A 105 13.72 -8.95 7.94
C VAL A 105 12.36 -8.67 7.32
N PHE A 106 11.82 -9.66 6.63
CA PHE A 106 10.46 -9.63 6.07
C PHE A 106 9.50 -10.38 7.00
N SER A 107 8.30 -9.83 7.21
CA SER A 107 7.27 -10.44 8.03
C SER A 107 5.89 -10.23 7.41
N GLU A 108 4.99 -11.17 7.60
CA GLU A 108 3.57 -11.02 7.24
C GLU A 108 2.75 -10.31 8.33
N LYS A 109 3.37 -10.06 9.49
CA LYS A 109 2.77 -9.35 10.61
C LYS A 109 3.50 -8.04 10.87
N PRO A 110 2.78 -6.98 11.28
CA PRO A 110 3.42 -5.72 11.63
C PRO A 110 4.40 -5.90 12.79
N PHE A 111 5.50 -5.17 12.72
CA PHE A 111 6.46 -5.09 13.82
C PHE A 111 5.94 -4.14 14.89
N THR A 112 6.10 -4.51 16.14
CA THR A 112 5.79 -3.65 17.27
C THR A 112 6.93 -2.64 17.45
N MET A 113 6.59 -1.36 17.44
CA MET A 113 7.55 -0.29 17.73
C MET A 113 7.50 0.03 19.22
N LYS A 114 8.65 0.45 19.76
CA LYS A 114 8.80 0.76 21.19
C LYS A 114 7.96 1.94 21.67
N ASP A 115 7.46 2.76 20.74
CA ASP A 115 6.78 4.03 21.05
C ASP A 115 5.26 3.94 21.10
N GLU A 116 4.67 2.76 21.08
CA GLU A 116 3.21 2.55 21.25
C GLU A 116 2.81 2.36 22.74
N ASN A 117 3.45 3.09 23.62
CA ASN A 117 2.99 3.19 25.03
C ASN A 117 2.50 4.59 25.31
#